data_d11c6112b47e8b81bcecf96c63a39c95
#
_entry.id   d11c6112b47e8b81bcecf96c63a39c95
#
_cell.length_a   1.000
_cell.length_b   1.000
_cell.length_c   1.000
_cell.angle_alpha   90.00
_cell.angle_beta   90.00
_cell.angle_gamma   90.00
#
_symmetry.space_group_name_H-M   'P 1'
#
loop_
_entity.id
_entity.type
_entity.pdbx_description
1 polymer ?
#
loop_
_entity_poly.entity_id
_entity_poly.type
_entity_poly.pdbx_seq_one_letter_code
_entity_poly.pdbx_strand_id
1 'polypeptide(L)'
;VKAVVLRVNSPGGSAYASEQIWREVVRLKEKKPVIVSMGDYAASGGYYISCAADSIFADPTTLTGSIGMIPSGEKLFKDKLGLDFDVVKTNKMADMGAGFGPLATRPFNNAEQEALQNYINNGYKLFVNRCAEGRNMSAADIEKIAEGRVWTGEMAVGLGLVDKLGGIDDALAAAAKRANVENYTIISYPEKESLFMNLLNSQRKHYVNSQMKEYMGSFYS
;
A
#
# COMPACT_ATOMS: atom_id res chain seq x y z
N VAL A 1 -5.83 21.96 -12.53
CA VAL A 1 -5.20 21.63 -11.24
C VAL A 1 -3.76 22.08 -11.31
N LYS A 2 -3.33 22.94 -10.37
CA LYS A 2 -1.98 23.54 -10.34
C LYS A 2 -0.98 22.73 -9.50
N ALA A 3 -1.46 22.08 -8.43
CA ALA A 3 -0.70 21.18 -7.59
C ALA A 3 -1.61 20.04 -7.11
N VAL A 4 -1.02 18.97 -6.60
CA VAL A 4 -1.75 17.82 -6.06
C VAL A 4 -1.29 17.56 -4.63
N VAL A 5 -2.25 17.33 -3.73
CA VAL A 5 -2.00 16.77 -2.42
C VAL A 5 -2.54 15.36 -2.39
N LEU A 6 -1.66 14.39 -2.23
CA LEU A 6 -2.01 12.98 -2.06
C LEU A 6 -2.17 12.68 -0.57
N ARG A 7 -3.41 12.48 -0.13
CA ARG A 7 -3.68 12.05 1.25
C ARG A 7 -3.52 10.53 1.33
N VAL A 8 -2.59 10.07 2.16
CA VAL A 8 -2.27 8.66 2.35
C VAL A 8 -2.67 8.25 3.77
N ASN A 9 -3.61 7.31 3.88
CA ASN A 9 -3.97 6.65 5.14
C ASN A 9 -4.06 5.15 4.85
N SER A 10 -2.91 4.46 4.81
CA SER A 10 -2.80 3.08 4.37
C SER A 10 -1.67 2.35 5.10
N PRO A 11 -1.93 1.15 5.67
CA PRO A 11 -0.88 0.30 6.25
C PRO A 11 -0.03 -0.40 5.17
N GLY A 12 -0.37 -0.27 3.91
CA GLY A 12 0.27 -0.92 2.77
C GLY A 12 -0.62 -1.95 2.10
N GLY A 13 0.00 -2.89 1.39
CA GLY A 13 -0.71 -3.93 0.64
C GLY A 13 0.09 -4.45 -0.54
N SER A 14 -0.56 -4.60 -1.69
CA SER A 14 0.04 -5.16 -2.90
C SER A 14 1.23 -4.34 -3.40
N ALA A 15 2.39 -4.99 -3.50
CA ALA A 15 3.61 -4.38 -4.06
C ALA A 15 3.40 -3.93 -5.51
N TYR A 16 2.67 -4.74 -6.31
CA TYR A 16 2.35 -4.38 -7.70
C TYR A 16 1.50 -3.12 -7.78
N ALA A 17 0.43 -3.03 -6.99
CA ALA A 17 -0.42 -1.84 -6.99
C ALA A 17 0.35 -0.60 -6.50
N SER A 18 1.21 -0.75 -5.51
CA SER A 18 2.05 0.33 -5.00
C SER A 18 3.03 0.85 -6.06
N GLU A 19 3.66 -0.03 -6.84
CA GLU A 19 4.54 0.38 -7.95
C GLU A 19 3.76 1.11 -9.04
N GLN A 20 2.54 0.69 -9.38
CA GLN A 20 1.73 1.39 -10.37
C GLN A 20 1.40 2.81 -9.92
N ILE A 21 0.96 2.98 -8.66
CA ILE A 21 0.64 4.30 -8.09
C ILE A 21 1.91 5.16 -8.00
N TRP A 22 3.02 4.59 -7.51
CA TRP A 22 4.31 5.29 -7.42
C TRP A 22 4.74 5.85 -8.78
N ARG A 23 4.63 5.06 -9.85
CA ARG A 23 4.95 5.50 -11.22
C ARG A 23 4.10 6.69 -11.67
N GLU A 24 2.81 6.69 -11.34
CA GLU A 24 1.95 7.83 -11.66
C GLU A 24 2.27 9.06 -10.80
N VAL A 25 2.69 8.89 -9.55
CA VAL A 25 3.20 9.98 -8.71
C VAL A 25 4.45 10.62 -9.34
N VAL A 26 5.42 9.80 -9.80
CA VAL A 26 6.62 10.28 -10.49
C VAL A 26 6.26 11.06 -11.76
N ARG A 27 5.40 10.51 -12.63
CA ARG A 27 4.94 11.18 -13.85
C ARG A 27 4.18 12.48 -13.58
N LEU A 28 3.42 12.51 -12.50
CA LEU A 28 2.66 13.69 -12.10
C LEU A 28 3.60 14.78 -11.59
N LYS A 29 4.62 14.40 -10.83
CA LYS A 29 5.65 15.28 -10.30
C LYS A 29 6.44 16.01 -11.42
N GLU A 30 6.64 15.40 -12.58
CA GLU A 30 7.25 16.05 -13.76
C GLU A 30 6.42 17.24 -14.27
N LYS A 31 5.11 17.26 -14.00
CA LYS A 31 4.18 18.24 -14.57
C LYS A 31 3.71 19.29 -13.55
N LYS A 32 3.67 18.93 -12.29
CA LYS A 32 3.15 19.81 -11.22
C LYS A 32 3.60 19.33 -9.85
N PRO A 33 3.67 20.21 -8.84
CA PRO A 33 4.01 19.82 -7.48
C PRO A 33 3.08 18.74 -6.93
N VAL A 34 3.65 17.71 -6.31
CA VAL A 34 2.96 16.64 -5.61
C VAL A 34 3.42 16.63 -4.16
N ILE A 35 2.52 16.90 -3.26
CA ILE A 35 2.75 16.88 -1.82
C ILE A 35 2.00 15.69 -1.22
N VAL A 36 2.62 14.97 -0.31
CA VAL A 36 1.97 13.91 0.46
C VAL A 36 1.58 14.45 1.83
N SER A 37 0.35 14.14 2.26
CA SER A 37 -0.12 14.27 3.64
C SER A 37 -0.47 12.89 4.18
N MET A 38 0.28 12.41 5.16
CA MET A 38 0.03 11.13 5.81
C MET A 38 -1.08 11.25 6.86
N GLY A 39 -1.91 10.22 6.99
CA GLY A 39 -2.90 10.05 8.06
C GLY A 39 -2.32 9.28 9.23
N ASP A 40 -3.16 8.44 9.85
CA ASP A 40 -2.75 7.58 10.96
C ASP A 40 -1.65 6.60 10.54
N TYR A 41 -1.77 6.11 9.29
CA TYR A 41 -0.86 5.13 8.69
C TYR A 41 -0.41 5.57 7.31
N ALA A 42 0.88 5.47 7.04
CA ALA A 42 1.45 5.51 5.70
C ALA A 42 2.67 4.59 5.66
N ALA A 43 2.42 3.29 5.85
CA ALA A 43 3.44 2.26 6.04
C ALA A 43 3.49 1.28 4.87
N SER A 44 4.64 0.62 4.66
CA SER A 44 4.84 -0.36 3.61
C SER A 44 4.43 0.19 2.24
N GLY A 45 3.46 -0.40 1.55
CA GLY A 45 2.91 0.13 0.30
C GLY A 45 2.43 1.58 0.40
N GLY A 46 1.94 2.04 1.57
CA GLY A 46 1.58 3.42 1.84
C GLY A 46 2.79 4.36 1.80
N TYR A 47 3.93 3.93 2.34
CA TYR A 47 5.18 4.68 2.22
C TYR A 47 5.75 4.61 0.79
N TYR A 48 5.63 3.46 0.14
CA TYR A 48 6.05 3.26 -1.25
C TYR A 48 5.47 4.32 -2.19
N ILE A 49 4.16 4.52 -2.14
CA ILE A 49 3.48 5.52 -3.00
C ILE A 49 3.78 6.96 -2.59
N SER A 50 4.29 7.17 -1.39
CA SER A 50 4.59 8.50 -0.83
C SER A 50 6.02 8.95 -1.10
N CYS A 51 7.00 8.03 -1.16
CA CYS A 51 8.42 8.34 -1.08
C CYS A 51 8.95 9.23 -2.22
N ALA A 52 8.28 9.24 -3.39
CA ALA A 52 8.68 10.05 -4.54
C ALA A 52 8.13 11.49 -4.53
N ALA A 53 7.26 11.87 -3.59
CA ALA A 53 6.66 13.20 -3.54
C ALA A 53 7.70 14.33 -3.36
N ASP A 54 7.32 15.54 -3.73
CA ASP A 54 8.17 16.74 -3.54
C ASP A 54 8.31 17.13 -2.08
N SER A 55 7.32 16.84 -1.27
CA SER A 55 7.37 16.98 0.19
C SER A 55 6.35 16.05 0.83
N ILE A 56 6.72 15.51 2.00
CA ILE A 56 5.91 14.60 2.79
C ILE A 56 5.65 15.22 4.16
N PHE A 57 4.38 15.34 4.52
CA PHE A 57 3.91 15.79 5.82
C PHE A 57 3.30 14.62 6.58
N ALA A 58 3.59 14.52 7.87
CA ALA A 58 3.02 13.53 8.77
C ALA A 58 2.69 14.15 10.12
N ASP A 59 1.66 13.65 10.80
CA ASP A 59 1.45 13.96 12.20
C ASP A 59 2.53 13.28 13.07
N PRO A 60 2.87 13.80 14.25
CA PRO A 60 3.89 13.19 15.12
C PRO A 60 3.66 11.70 15.40
N THR A 61 2.39 11.30 15.49
CA THR A 61 1.95 9.94 15.82
C THR A 61 1.67 9.07 14.60
N THR A 62 1.77 9.59 13.39
CA THR A 62 1.63 8.79 12.15
C THR A 62 2.57 7.59 12.20
N LEU A 63 2.06 6.40 11.90
CA LEU A 63 2.89 5.21 11.72
C LEU A 63 3.30 5.08 10.26
N THR A 64 4.62 5.12 10.01
CA THR A 64 5.20 5.10 8.65
C THR A 64 6.44 4.21 8.55
N GLY A 65 7.12 4.21 7.42
CA GLY A 65 8.23 3.30 7.15
C GLY A 65 7.72 1.92 6.75
N SER A 66 8.03 0.90 7.53
CA SER A 66 7.73 -0.51 7.20
C SER A 66 8.19 -0.88 5.79
N ILE A 67 9.42 -0.40 5.44
CA ILE A 67 10.05 -0.67 4.15
C ILE A 67 10.53 -2.12 4.17
N GLY A 68 9.70 -3.01 3.62
CA GLY A 68 9.93 -4.45 3.66
C GLY A 68 8.94 -5.21 2.79
N MET A 69 9.20 -6.51 2.61
CA MET A 69 8.29 -7.44 1.94
C MET A 69 8.05 -8.65 2.82
N ILE A 70 6.79 -9.03 2.96
CA ILE A 70 6.39 -10.20 3.74
C ILE A 70 5.61 -11.13 2.80
N PRO A 71 6.00 -12.42 2.71
CA PRO A 71 5.14 -13.39 2.05
C PRO A 71 3.92 -13.67 2.93
N SER A 72 2.74 -13.54 2.38
CA SER A 72 1.52 -13.94 3.10
C SER A 72 1.22 -15.41 2.83
N GLY A 73 1.18 -16.23 3.88
CA GLY A 73 0.77 -17.63 3.80
C GLY A 73 0.49 -18.21 5.18
N GLU A 74 -0.72 -18.68 5.41
CA GLU A 74 -1.11 -19.45 6.59
C GLU A 74 -1.73 -20.78 6.16
N LYS A 75 -1.34 -21.88 6.83
CA LYS A 75 -1.83 -23.24 6.58
C LYS A 75 -3.13 -23.52 7.36
N LEU A 76 -4.21 -22.79 7.05
CA LEU A 76 -5.46 -22.90 7.79
C LEU A 76 -6.12 -24.28 7.62
N PHE A 77 -6.17 -24.79 6.39
CA PHE A 77 -6.95 -25.99 6.09
C PHE A 77 -6.31 -27.27 6.59
N LYS A 78 -5.00 -27.44 6.40
CA LYS A 78 -4.30 -28.64 6.83
C LYS A 78 -4.15 -28.70 8.34
N ASP A 79 -3.65 -27.63 8.95
CA ASP A 79 -3.24 -27.66 10.35
C ASP A 79 -4.43 -27.51 11.32
N LYS A 80 -5.49 -26.80 10.90
CA LYS A 80 -6.67 -26.57 11.76
C LYS A 80 -7.90 -27.42 11.40
N LEU A 81 -8.08 -27.78 10.13
CA LEU A 81 -9.26 -28.50 9.68
C LEU A 81 -8.96 -29.96 9.27
N GLY A 82 -7.69 -30.36 9.23
CA GLY A 82 -7.28 -31.72 8.87
C GLY A 82 -7.65 -32.12 7.43
N LEU A 83 -7.81 -31.13 6.53
CA LEU A 83 -8.16 -31.38 5.14
C LEU A 83 -6.89 -31.60 4.32
N ASP A 84 -6.82 -32.69 3.58
CA ASP A 84 -5.81 -32.94 2.56
C ASP A 84 -6.39 -32.70 1.17
N PHE A 85 -5.51 -32.32 0.24
CA PHE A 85 -5.88 -31.98 -1.13
C PHE A 85 -5.09 -32.84 -2.11
N ASP A 86 -5.79 -33.53 -3.00
CA ASP A 86 -5.18 -34.19 -4.14
C ASP A 86 -4.91 -33.19 -5.26
N VAL A 87 -3.68 -33.22 -5.78
CA VAL A 87 -3.24 -32.26 -6.81
C VAL A 87 -2.91 -32.99 -8.09
N VAL A 88 -3.63 -32.67 -9.17
CA VAL A 88 -3.28 -33.04 -10.54
C VAL A 88 -2.56 -31.88 -11.20
N LYS A 89 -1.32 -32.09 -11.63
CA LYS A 89 -0.48 -31.03 -12.20
C LYS A 89 0.30 -31.50 -13.42
N THR A 90 0.53 -30.58 -14.36
CA THR A 90 1.22 -30.84 -15.63
C THR A 90 2.75 -30.71 -15.53
N ASN A 91 3.26 -30.01 -14.50
CA ASN A 91 4.70 -29.89 -14.23
C ASN A 91 4.99 -29.73 -12.73
N LYS A 92 6.27 -29.77 -12.34
CA LYS A 92 6.70 -29.75 -10.93
C LYS A 92 6.30 -28.49 -10.15
N MET A 93 6.12 -27.35 -10.83
CA MET A 93 5.84 -26.05 -10.21
C MET A 93 4.42 -25.54 -10.50
N ALA A 94 3.57 -26.29 -11.20
CA ALA A 94 2.24 -25.82 -11.62
C ALA A 94 1.29 -25.52 -10.44
N ASP A 95 1.55 -26.10 -9.28
CA ASP A 95 0.80 -25.91 -8.04
C ASP A 95 1.51 -25.01 -7.01
N MET A 96 2.51 -24.22 -7.42
CA MET A 96 3.24 -23.32 -6.51
C MET A 96 2.29 -22.36 -5.77
N GLY A 97 1.22 -21.90 -6.44
CA GLY A 97 0.20 -21.06 -5.83
C GLY A 97 -0.56 -21.70 -4.66
N ALA A 98 -0.59 -23.03 -4.57
CA ALA A 98 -1.21 -23.76 -3.48
C ALA A 98 -0.51 -23.59 -2.12
N GLY A 99 0.70 -23.02 -2.10
CA GLY A 99 1.43 -22.67 -0.88
C GLY A 99 1.14 -21.25 -0.35
N PHE A 100 0.33 -20.45 -1.05
CA PHE A 100 0.09 -19.06 -0.70
C PHE A 100 -1.25 -18.83 0.01
N GLY A 101 -1.23 -17.90 0.97
CA GLY A 101 -2.42 -17.37 1.61
C GLY A 101 -3.09 -18.32 2.62
N PRO A 102 -4.25 -17.93 3.14
CA PRO A 102 -4.99 -18.71 4.14
C PRO A 102 -5.50 -20.04 3.60
N LEU A 103 -5.52 -20.21 2.29
CA LEU A 103 -5.92 -21.43 1.60
C LEU A 103 -4.75 -22.34 1.23
N ALA A 104 -3.57 -22.09 1.83
CA ALA A 104 -2.39 -22.91 1.57
C ALA A 104 -2.64 -24.38 1.93
N THR A 105 -2.50 -25.26 0.94
CA THR A 105 -2.81 -26.70 1.07
C THR A 105 -1.59 -27.53 1.41
N ARG A 106 -0.40 -27.05 1.15
CA ARG A 106 0.89 -27.71 1.43
C ARG A 106 2.01 -26.69 1.67
N PRO A 107 3.11 -27.09 2.35
CA PRO A 107 4.30 -26.26 2.42
C PRO A 107 4.99 -26.15 1.04
N PHE A 108 5.78 -25.08 0.87
CA PHE A 108 6.67 -24.95 -0.28
C PHE A 108 7.78 -26.03 -0.24
N ASN A 109 8.11 -26.57 -1.40
CA ASN A 109 9.34 -27.34 -1.56
C ASN A 109 10.56 -26.40 -1.69
N ASN A 110 11.78 -26.97 -1.67
CA ASN A 110 13.01 -26.17 -1.67
C ASN A 110 13.13 -25.23 -2.90
N ALA A 111 12.76 -25.70 -4.08
CA ALA A 111 12.83 -24.89 -5.30
C ALA A 111 11.80 -23.75 -5.29
N GLU A 112 10.62 -23.99 -4.73
CA GLU A 112 9.58 -22.98 -4.53
C GLU A 112 9.98 -21.97 -3.47
N GLN A 113 10.63 -22.42 -2.38
CA GLN A 113 11.18 -21.52 -1.36
C GLN A 113 12.27 -20.61 -1.93
N GLU A 114 13.17 -21.14 -2.75
CA GLU A 114 14.21 -20.37 -3.42
C GLU A 114 13.59 -19.33 -4.38
N ALA A 115 12.61 -19.72 -5.19
CA ALA A 115 11.91 -18.83 -6.10
C ALA A 115 11.19 -17.71 -5.34
N LEU A 116 10.53 -18.05 -4.22
CA LEU A 116 9.87 -17.09 -3.35
C LEU A 116 10.86 -16.13 -2.69
N GLN A 117 11.97 -16.65 -2.18
CA GLN A 117 13.03 -15.82 -1.57
C GLN A 117 13.61 -14.85 -2.59
N ASN A 118 13.87 -15.30 -3.80
CA ASN A 118 14.33 -14.43 -4.88
C ASN A 118 13.33 -13.34 -5.24
N TYR A 119 12.04 -13.67 -5.28
CA TYR A 119 10.97 -12.70 -5.49
C TYR A 119 10.94 -11.64 -4.38
N ILE A 120 11.03 -12.07 -3.11
CA ILE A 120 11.06 -11.17 -1.95
C ILE A 120 12.29 -10.27 -1.99
N ASN A 121 13.47 -10.85 -2.23
CA ASN A 121 14.73 -10.09 -2.28
C ASN A 121 14.71 -9.04 -3.40
N ASN A 122 14.21 -9.38 -4.58
CA ASN A 122 14.09 -8.45 -5.69
C ASN A 122 13.09 -7.34 -5.42
N GLY A 123 11.95 -7.67 -4.83
CA GLY A 123 10.95 -6.68 -4.44
C GLY A 123 11.43 -5.76 -3.33
N TYR A 124 12.15 -6.29 -2.33
CA TYR A 124 12.76 -5.49 -1.28
C TYR A 124 13.79 -4.50 -1.83
N LYS A 125 14.72 -4.98 -2.69
CA LYS A 125 15.71 -4.13 -3.35
C LYS A 125 15.04 -3.03 -4.18
N LEU A 126 13.98 -3.37 -4.90
CA LEU A 126 13.22 -2.38 -5.67
C LEU A 126 12.65 -1.31 -4.75
N PHE A 127 12.02 -1.69 -3.65
CA PHE A 127 11.43 -0.76 -2.68
C PHE A 127 12.51 0.17 -2.07
N VAL A 128 13.63 -0.40 -1.62
CA VAL A 128 14.76 0.38 -1.09
C VAL A 128 15.25 1.40 -2.12
N ASN A 129 15.41 1.01 -3.38
CA ASN A 129 15.85 1.90 -4.44
C ASN A 129 14.84 3.03 -4.71
N ARG A 130 13.53 2.73 -4.71
CA ARG A 130 12.47 3.76 -4.85
C ARG A 130 12.50 4.78 -3.72
N CYS A 131 12.74 4.31 -2.49
CA CYS A 131 12.92 5.20 -1.36
C CYS A 131 14.20 6.03 -1.48
N ALA A 132 15.32 5.42 -1.86
CA ALA A 132 16.59 6.09 -2.06
C ALA A 132 16.49 7.22 -3.11
N GLU A 133 15.91 6.92 -4.27
CA GLU A 133 15.65 7.89 -5.33
C GLU A 133 14.73 9.03 -4.85
N GLY A 134 13.59 8.69 -4.24
CA GLY A 134 12.59 9.67 -3.83
C GLY A 134 13.03 10.55 -2.69
N ARG A 135 13.84 10.03 -1.76
CA ARG A 135 14.35 10.75 -0.59
C ARG A 135 15.76 11.34 -0.79
N ASN A 136 16.36 11.16 -1.98
CA ASN A 136 17.73 11.59 -2.27
C ASN A 136 18.74 11.06 -1.23
N MET A 137 18.61 9.80 -0.87
CA MET A 137 19.45 9.05 0.07
C MET A 137 20.18 7.91 -0.64
N SER A 138 21.25 7.40 -0.04
CA SER A 138 21.84 6.16 -0.54
C SER A 138 20.97 4.95 -0.22
N ALA A 139 21.01 3.90 -1.05
CA ALA A 139 20.32 2.65 -0.75
C ALA A 139 20.78 2.05 0.59
N ALA A 140 22.09 2.15 0.89
CA ALA A 140 22.64 1.68 2.15
C ALA A 140 22.12 2.45 3.38
N ASP A 141 21.81 3.74 3.25
CA ASP A 141 21.22 4.49 4.36
C ASP A 141 19.74 4.16 4.54
N ILE A 142 19.01 3.91 3.44
CA ILE A 142 17.64 3.40 3.52
C ILE A 142 17.62 2.00 4.17
N GLU A 143 18.54 1.11 3.81
CA GLU A 143 18.63 -0.24 4.41
C GLU A 143 18.79 -0.22 5.93
N LYS A 144 19.58 0.73 6.47
CA LYS A 144 19.77 0.88 7.93
C LYS A 144 18.46 1.16 8.69
N ILE A 145 17.47 1.76 8.04
CA ILE A 145 16.19 2.15 8.62
C ILE A 145 15.00 1.37 8.05
N ALA A 146 15.27 0.44 7.14
CA ALA A 146 14.31 -0.44 6.48
C ALA A 146 14.07 -1.76 7.25
N GLU A 147 14.07 -2.89 6.56
CA GLU A 147 13.85 -4.24 7.11
C GLU A 147 12.49 -4.37 7.85
N GLY A 148 11.48 -3.66 7.37
CA GLY A 148 10.15 -3.67 7.94
C GLY A 148 9.98 -2.86 9.23
N ARG A 149 10.98 -2.10 9.65
CA ARG A 149 10.87 -1.25 10.85
C ARG A 149 9.82 -0.17 10.65
N VAL A 150 9.02 0.06 11.70
CA VAL A 150 7.97 1.09 11.74
C VAL A 150 8.46 2.25 12.58
N TRP A 151 8.18 3.46 12.11
CA TRP A 151 8.59 4.70 12.74
C TRP A 151 7.37 5.59 12.99
N THR A 152 7.42 6.40 14.04
CA THR A 152 6.46 7.49 14.19
C THR A 152 6.80 8.62 13.22
N GLY A 153 5.84 9.49 12.91
CA GLY A 153 6.09 10.67 12.05
C GLY A 153 7.22 11.54 12.61
N GLU A 154 7.27 11.72 13.93
CA GLU A 154 8.34 12.46 14.60
C GLU A 154 9.73 11.83 14.36
N MET A 155 9.85 10.50 14.55
CA MET A 155 11.10 9.78 14.27
C MET A 155 11.45 9.84 12.79
N ALA A 156 10.46 9.70 11.91
CA ALA A 156 10.63 9.66 10.46
C ALA A 156 11.20 10.98 9.89
N VAL A 157 10.91 12.13 10.52
CA VAL A 157 11.55 13.40 10.17
C VAL A 157 13.05 13.35 10.44
N GLY A 158 13.48 12.86 11.60
CA GLY A 158 14.90 12.72 11.95
C GLY A 158 15.64 11.73 11.05
N LEU A 159 14.94 10.74 10.47
CA LEU A 159 15.48 9.75 9.56
C LEU A 159 15.44 10.14 8.07
N GLY A 160 14.89 11.33 7.74
CA GLY A 160 14.75 11.78 6.37
C GLY A 160 13.63 11.10 5.56
N LEU A 161 12.80 10.28 6.20
CA LEU A 161 11.66 9.62 5.56
C LEU A 161 10.45 10.56 5.38
N VAL A 162 10.34 11.59 6.22
CA VAL A 162 9.31 12.63 6.20
C VAL A 162 10.01 13.98 6.21
N ASP A 163 9.46 14.98 5.53
CA ASP A 163 10.09 16.30 5.43
C ASP A 163 9.70 17.22 6.59
N LYS A 164 8.42 17.15 7.03
CA LYS A 164 7.89 18.02 8.06
C LYS A 164 6.77 17.37 8.85
N LEU A 165 6.66 17.72 10.11
CA LEU A 165 5.45 17.49 10.88
C LEU A 165 4.36 18.47 10.43
N GLY A 166 3.12 17.99 10.32
CA GLY A 166 1.96 18.80 9.94
C GLY A 166 0.83 17.95 9.33
N GLY A 167 -0.35 18.56 9.32
CA GLY A 167 -1.58 17.94 8.83
C GLY A 167 -1.86 18.21 7.35
N ILE A 168 -3.12 18.01 6.98
CA ILE A 168 -3.57 18.22 5.59
C ILE A 168 -3.51 19.69 5.19
N ASP A 169 -3.78 20.62 6.11
CA ASP A 169 -3.79 22.06 5.82
C ASP A 169 -2.37 22.57 5.55
N ASP A 170 -1.36 22.05 6.28
CA ASP A 170 0.04 22.36 6.03
C ASP A 170 0.50 21.84 4.66
N ALA A 171 0.06 20.66 4.28
CA ALA A 171 0.35 20.09 2.96
C ALA A 171 -0.32 20.89 1.83
N LEU A 172 -1.56 21.36 2.03
CA LEU A 172 -2.27 22.22 1.08
C LEU A 172 -1.57 23.57 0.93
N ALA A 173 -1.16 24.19 2.03
CA ALA A 173 -0.40 25.43 2.00
C ALA A 173 0.95 25.26 1.28
N ALA A 174 1.65 24.16 1.53
CA ALA A 174 2.91 23.85 0.85
C ALA A 174 2.70 23.63 -0.66
N ALA A 175 1.62 22.95 -1.04
CA ALA A 175 1.26 22.74 -2.45
C ALA A 175 0.95 24.06 -3.15
N ALA A 176 0.15 24.93 -2.54
CA ALA A 176 -0.17 26.25 -3.05
C ALA A 176 1.09 27.12 -3.23
N LYS A 177 1.97 27.12 -2.23
CA LYS A 177 3.26 27.83 -2.29
C LYS A 177 4.14 27.33 -3.43
N ARG A 178 4.27 26.02 -3.59
CA ARG A 178 5.08 25.44 -4.69
C ARG A 178 4.51 25.72 -6.07
N ALA A 179 3.18 25.79 -6.17
CA ALA A 179 2.48 26.13 -7.41
C ALA A 179 2.43 27.65 -7.68
N ASN A 180 2.94 28.48 -6.77
CA ASN A 180 2.89 29.94 -6.81
C ASN A 180 1.45 30.46 -6.99
N VAL A 181 0.51 29.95 -6.18
CA VAL A 181 -0.90 30.38 -6.14
C VAL A 181 -1.28 30.86 -4.75
N GLU A 182 -1.91 32.04 -4.66
CA GLU A 182 -2.40 32.60 -3.40
C GLU A 182 -3.85 32.24 -3.13
N ASN A 183 -4.69 32.29 -4.16
CA ASN A 183 -6.09 31.94 -4.08
C ASN A 183 -6.37 30.65 -4.86
N TYR A 184 -6.94 29.65 -4.20
CA TYR A 184 -7.22 28.36 -4.81
C TYR A 184 -8.51 27.72 -4.33
N THR A 185 -9.08 26.87 -5.15
CA THR A 185 -10.19 25.99 -4.78
C THR A 185 -9.68 24.57 -4.70
N ILE A 186 -10.11 23.84 -3.68
CA ILE A 186 -9.77 22.43 -3.49
C ILE A 186 -10.80 21.57 -4.23
N ILE A 187 -10.30 20.69 -5.10
CA ILE A 187 -11.09 19.65 -5.73
C ILE A 187 -10.64 18.32 -5.15
N SER A 188 -11.57 17.55 -4.59
CA SER A 188 -11.27 16.24 -3.99
C SER A 188 -11.59 15.11 -4.96
N TYR A 189 -10.66 14.13 -5.04
CA TYR A 189 -10.86 12.88 -5.77
C TYR A 189 -10.63 11.70 -4.84
N PRO A 190 -11.39 10.59 -4.99
CA PRO A 190 -12.56 10.46 -5.84
C PRO A 190 -13.66 11.43 -5.40
N GLU A 191 -14.54 11.79 -6.34
CA GLU A 191 -15.71 12.59 -6.00
C GLU A 191 -16.55 11.88 -4.95
N LYS A 192 -16.96 12.61 -3.91
CA LYS A 192 -17.83 12.03 -2.88
C LYS A 192 -19.17 11.70 -3.52
N GLU A 193 -19.56 10.43 -3.50
CA GLU A 193 -20.91 10.04 -3.88
C GLU A 193 -21.92 10.85 -3.06
N SER A 194 -22.96 11.34 -3.72
CA SER A 194 -24.02 12.06 -3.00
C SER A 194 -24.68 11.13 -1.96
N LEU A 195 -25.16 11.68 -0.86
CA LEU A 195 -25.88 10.91 0.18
C LEU A 195 -27.01 10.07 -0.43
N PHE A 196 -27.67 10.58 -1.46
CA PHE A 196 -28.73 9.90 -2.18
C PHE A 196 -28.19 8.66 -2.94
N MET A 197 -27.05 8.80 -3.64
CA MET A 197 -26.42 7.66 -4.33
C MET A 197 -25.89 6.62 -3.35
N ASN A 198 -25.35 7.04 -2.21
CA ASN A 198 -24.92 6.12 -1.13
C ASN A 198 -26.13 5.34 -0.56
N LEU A 199 -27.27 6.01 -0.38
CA LEU A 199 -28.49 5.34 0.08
C LEU A 199 -29.02 4.34 -0.95
N LEU A 200 -29.05 4.70 -2.24
CA LEU A 200 -29.43 3.80 -3.33
C LEU A 200 -28.47 2.61 -3.44
N ASN A 201 -27.17 2.85 -3.36
CA ASN A 201 -26.15 1.79 -3.42
C ASN A 201 -26.24 0.87 -2.21
N SER A 202 -26.53 1.38 -1.01
CA SER A 202 -26.74 0.56 0.18
C SER A 202 -27.98 -0.33 0.06
N GLN A 203 -29.09 0.21 -0.46
CA GLN A 203 -30.31 -0.55 -0.73
C GLN A 203 -30.06 -1.66 -1.77
N ARG A 204 -29.35 -1.32 -2.87
CA ARG A 204 -28.98 -2.29 -3.90
C ARG A 204 -28.07 -3.39 -3.35
N LYS A 205 -27.10 -3.03 -2.51
CA LYS A 205 -26.20 -4.00 -1.87
C LYS A 205 -26.95 -4.91 -0.90
N HIS A 206 -27.89 -4.39 -0.14
CA HIS A 206 -28.79 -5.16 0.73
C HIS A 206 -29.66 -6.12 -0.08
N TYR A 207 -30.25 -5.68 -1.18
CA TYR A 207 -31.06 -6.52 -2.06
C TYR A 207 -30.23 -7.63 -2.69
N VAL A 208 -29.04 -7.34 -3.23
CA VAL A 208 -28.15 -8.33 -3.82
C VAL A 208 -27.71 -9.35 -2.76
N ASN A 209 -27.31 -8.89 -1.57
CA ASN A 209 -26.92 -9.77 -0.47
C ASN A 209 -28.08 -10.67 0.00
N SER A 210 -29.31 -10.17 0.07
CA SER A 210 -30.49 -10.98 0.43
C SER A 210 -30.77 -12.07 -0.62
N GLN A 211 -30.69 -11.73 -1.90
CA GLN A 211 -30.83 -12.69 -2.98
C GLN A 211 -29.72 -13.75 -2.97
N MET A 212 -28.47 -13.33 -2.79
CA MET A 212 -27.36 -14.29 -2.69
C MET A 212 -27.50 -15.21 -1.48
N LYS A 213 -27.96 -14.69 -0.34
CA LYS A 213 -28.22 -15.49 0.85
C LYS A 213 -29.37 -16.50 0.62
N GLU A 214 -30.40 -16.11 -0.13
CA GLU A 214 -31.50 -17.00 -0.49
C GLU A 214 -31.05 -18.12 -1.44
N TYR A 215 -30.21 -17.81 -2.45
CA TYR A 215 -29.69 -18.80 -3.40
C TYR A 215 -28.58 -19.69 -2.84
N MET A 216 -27.71 -19.16 -2.00
CA MET A 216 -26.55 -19.90 -1.48
C MET A 216 -26.81 -20.54 -0.10
N GLY A 217 -27.92 -20.22 0.57
CA GLY A 217 -28.28 -20.80 1.88
C GLY A 217 -27.16 -20.69 2.90
N SER A 218 -26.83 -21.81 3.55
CA SER A 218 -25.79 -21.90 4.58
C SER A 218 -24.37 -21.68 4.08
N PHE A 219 -24.13 -21.63 2.77
CA PHE A 219 -22.82 -21.31 2.17
C PHE A 219 -22.55 -19.81 2.11
N TYR A 220 -23.56 -18.97 2.38
CA TYR A 220 -23.42 -17.51 2.47
C TYR A 220 -23.27 -17.10 3.95
N SER A 221 -22.07 -17.10 4.46
CA SER A 221 -21.76 -16.62 5.82
C SER A 221 -20.66 -15.57 5.77
#